data_e39fa0aabed04f7af0087ba327bd350d
#
_entry.id   e39fa0aabed04f7af0087ba327bd350d
#
_cell.length_a   1.000
_cell.length_b   1.000
_cell.length_c   1.000
_cell.angle_alpha   90.00
_cell.angle_beta   90.00
_cell.angle_gamma   90.00
#
_symmetry.space_group_name_H-M   'P 1'
#
loop_
_entity.id
_entity.type
_entity.pdbx_description
1 polymer ?
#
loop_
_entity_poly.entity_id
_entity_poly.type
_entity_poly.pdbx_seq_one_letter_code
_entity_poly.pdbx_strand_id
1 'polypeptide(L)'
;MAERAEPATQRRVRNPIDRLTAGLPRPWRIAIDWIVTIAGAIGIVLAIKAWVVNPYRIPSSSMEPTLHCAGEPGCLAHLSDRVLANRFIYHFRSPRRGEIIVFNTPKAAQERCGASGTFVKRLIGLPGETVHERNGIVFINGKKLNEPYVKPGRRDHETGTWRVGQGQYFFMGDNRSQSCDSRRWGAVPRKDLIGKVFATYWPPTRISLHSIFPGLPWFGLLFVVPLRRRRRLNLR
;
A
#
# COMPACT_ATOMS: atom_id res chain seq x y z
N MET A 1 53.50 -41.88 3.87
CA MET A 1 53.63 -40.44 3.65
C MET A 1 52.23 -39.88 3.49
N ALA A 2 51.71 -39.25 4.53
CA ALA A 2 50.37 -38.62 4.51
C ALA A 2 50.57 -37.11 4.41
N GLU A 3 50.23 -36.56 3.27
CA GLU A 3 50.25 -35.15 2.96
C GLU A 3 49.13 -34.43 3.72
N ARG A 4 49.47 -33.56 4.68
CA ARG A 4 48.55 -32.72 5.42
C ARG A 4 48.12 -31.57 4.51
N ALA A 5 46.87 -31.57 4.07
CA ALA A 5 46.30 -30.44 3.40
C ALA A 5 46.19 -29.23 4.39
N GLU A 6 46.85 -28.13 4.08
CA GLU A 6 46.73 -26.86 4.78
C GLU A 6 45.29 -26.30 4.63
N PRO A 7 44.70 -25.77 5.71
CA PRO A 7 43.39 -25.15 5.63
C PRO A 7 43.48 -23.82 4.87
N ALA A 8 42.70 -23.71 3.81
CA ALA A 8 42.54 -22.49 3.01
C ALA A 8 42.23 -21.28 3.90
N THR A 9 43.15 -20.34 3.95
CA THR A 9 43.04 -19.06 4.66
C THR A 9 41.87 -18.27 4.04
N GLN A 10 40.72 -18.26 4.67
CA GLN A 10 39.59 -17.37 4.32
C GLN A 10 40.06 -15.92 4.37
N ARG A 11 40.23 -15.29 3.20
CA ARG A 11 40.43 -13.84 3.07
C ARG A 11 39.23 -13.14 3.68
N ARG A 12 39.32 -12.74 4.97
CA ARG A 12 38.37 -11.82 5.59
C ARG A 12 38.34 -10.53 4.79
N VAL A 13 37.25 -10.27 4.10
CA VAL A 13 37.00 -8.99 3.47
C VAL A 13 37.01 -7.95 4.59
N ARG A 14 38.08 -7.16 4.68
CA ARG A 14 38.24 -6.10 5.66
C ARG A 14 37.21 -4.99 5.33
N ASN A 15 36.23 -4.82 6.18
CA ASN A 15 35.28 -3.71 6.07
C ASN A 15 36.04 -2.37 6.12
N PRO A 16 35.60 -1.35 5.35
CA PRO A 16 36.26 -0.04 5.35
C PRO A 16 36.33 0.59 6.76
N ILE A 17 35.40 0.27 7.64
CA ILE A 17 35.36 0.68 9.05
C ILE A 17 36.52 0.09 9.83
N ASP A 18 36.93 -1.17 9.57
CA ASP A 18 38.07 -1.83 10.20
C ASP A 18 39.38 -1.09 9.95
N ARG A 19 39.53 -0.45 8.79
CA ARG A 19 40.72 0.35 8.44
C ARG A 19 40.75 1.66 9.24
N LEU A 20 39.62 2.34 9.40
CA LEU A 20 39.53 3.59 10.12
C LEU A 20 39.69 3.42 11.63
N THR A 21 39.31 2.28 12.17
CA THR A 21 39.33 2.01 13.61
C THR A 21 40.55 1.16 14.04
N ALA A 22 41.50 0.85 13.15
CA ALA A 22 42.61 -0.04 13.42
C ALA A 22 43.50 0.37 14.63
N GLY A 23 43.61 1.66 14.92
CA GLY A 23 44.40 2.22 16.04
C GLY A 23 43.65 2.27 17.38
N LEU A 24 42.36 1.91 17.44
CA LEU A 24 41.58 2.02 18.67
C LEU A 24 41.60 0.71 19.48
N PRO A 25 41.48 0.76 20.85
CA PRO A 25 41.28 -0.41 21.68
C PRO A 25 40.06 -1.22 21.26
N ARG A 26 40.12 -2.55 21.41
CA ARG A 26 39.07 -3.50 20.96
C ARG A 26 37.63 -3.14 21.38
N PRO A 27 37.37 -2.69 22.66
CA PRO A 27 36.01 -2.34 23.06
C PRO A 27 35.43 -1.15 22.28
N TRP A 28 36.27 -0.13 21.96
CA TRP A 28 35.84 1.02 21.16
C TRP A 28 35.54 0.67 19.70
N ARG A 29 36.30 -0.25 19.14
CA ARG A 29 36.04 -0.75 17.77
C ARG A 29 34.68 -1.45 17.68
N ILE A 30 34.36 -2.30 18.66
CA ILE A 30 33.07 -2.98 18.74
C ILE A 30 31.94 -1.95 18.92
N ALA A 31 32.11 -0.97 19.79
CA ALA A 31 31.10 0.07 20.00
C ALA A 31 30.84 0.90 18.73
N ILE A 32 31.88 1.30 18.01
CA ILE A 32 31.75 2.05 16.76
C ILE A 32 31.05 1.21 15.70
N ASP A 33 31.37 -0.05 15.56
CA ASP A 33 30.75 -0.97 14.59
C ASP A 33 29.24 -1.09 14.85
N TRP A 34 28.83 -1.26 16.10
CA TRP A 34 27.42 -1.26 16.48
C TRP A 34 26.72 0.08 16.22
N ILE A 35 27.36 1.20 16.55
CA ILE A 35 26.79 2.53 16.30
C ILE A 35 26.56 2.76 14.81
N VAL A 36 27.55 2.45 13.98
CA VAL A 36 27.45 2.61 12.53
C VAL A 36 26.39 1.69 11.93
N THR A 37 26.32 0.45 12.40
CA THR A 37 25.30 -0.51 11.95
C THR A 37 23.89 -0.06 12.30
N ILE A 38 23.69 0.37 13.55
CA ILE A 38 22.37 0.87 14.02
C ILE A 38 22.01 2.17 13.28
N ALA A 39 22.93 3.10 13.16
CA ALA A 39 22.70 4.37 12.45
C ALA A 39 22.38 4.12 10.96
N GLY A 40 23.09 3.20 10.32
CA GLY A 40 22.81 2.78 8.95
C GLY A 40 21.43 2.15 8.79
N ALA A 41 21.06 1.24 9.69
CA ALA A 41 19.74 0.61 9.70
C ALA A 41 18.62 1.64 9.90
N ILE A 42 18.79 2.56 10.85
CA ILE A 42 17.83 3.67 11.08
C ILE A 42 17.75 4.55 9.84
N GLY A 43 18.88 4.93 9.24
CA GLY A 43 18.92 5.74 8.02
C GLY A 43 18.15 5.09 6.86
N ILE A 44 18.34 3.80 6.63
CA ILE A 44 17.62 3.04 5.60
C ILE A 44 16.11 3.01 5.89
N VAL A 45 15.71 2.74 7.14
CA VAL A 45 14.28 2.73 7.52
C VAL A 45 13.65 4.10 7.32
N LEU A 46 14.34 5.18 7.72
CA LEU A 46 13.85 6.54 7.52
C LEU A 46 13.76 6.91 6.04
N ALA A 47 14.73 6.50 5.23
CA ALA A 47 14.68 6.70 3.78
C ALA A 47 13.50 5.96 3.14
N ILE A 48 13.26 4.69 3.51
CA ILE A 48 12.11 3.92 3.04
C ILE A 48 10.80 4.60 3.45
N LYS A 49 10.66 5.02 4.71
CA LYS A 49 9.47 5.74 5.19
C LYS A 49 9.27 7.08 4.49
N ALA A 50 10.33 7.84 4.27
CA ALA A 50 10.21 9.16 3.67
C ALA A 50 9.83 9.10 2.17
N TRP A 51 10.32 8.10 1.44
CA TRP A 51 10.29 8.11 -0.02
C TRP A 51 9.43 7.04 -0.65
N VAL A 52 9.26 5.89 0.01
CA VAL A 52 8.64 4.71 -0.63
C VAL A 52 7.27 4.38 -0.09
N VAL A 53 7.07 4.35 1.24
CA VAL A 53 5.85 3.84 1.86
C VAL A 53 5.35 4.73 2.98
N ASN A 54 4.09 5.15 2.88
CA ASN A 54 3.41 5.89 3.96
C ASN A 54 2.23 5.10 4.51
N PRO A 55 2.09 5.06 5.85
CA PRO A 55 0.91 4.52 6.51
C PRO A 55 -0.23 5.54 6.52
N TYR A 56 -1.46 5.07 6.28
CA TYR A 56 -2.70 5.85 6.38
C TYR A 56 -3.72 5.09 7.22
N ARG A 57 -4.51 5.82 8.00
CA ARG A 57 -5.68 5.28 8.69
C ARG A 57 -6.93 5.57 7.87
N ILE A 58 -7.87 4.63 7.82
CA ILE A 58 -9.15 4.80 7.14
C ILE A 58 -10.16 5.37 8.14
N PRO A 59 -10.54 6.67 7.98
CA PRO A 59 -11.40 7.32 8.96
C PRO A 59 -12.88 7.19 8.62
N SER A 60 -13.27 6.94 7.37
CA SER A 60 -14.66 7.03 6.91
C SER A 60 -15.15 5.77 6.22
N SER A 61 -16.49 5.60 6.19
CA SER A 61 -17.18 4.45 5.60
C SER A 61 -17.18 4.40 4.07
N SER A 62 -16.61 5.39 3.40
CA SER A 62 -16.70 5.56 1.94
C SER A 62 -16.04 4.44 1.12
N MET A 63 -15.14 3.65 1.71
CA MET A 63 -14.46 2.51 1.07
C MET A 63 -14.94 1.15 1.61
N GLU A 64 -15.96 1.15 2.47
CA GLU A 64 -16.58 -0.09 2.95
C GLU A 64 -17.21 -0.90 1.80
N PRO A 65 -17.12 -2.24 1.82
CA PRO A 65 -16.42 -3.06 2.79
C PRO A 65 -14.99 -3.41 2.40
N THR A 66 -14.40 -2.75 1.41
CA THR A 66 -13.02 -3.05 0.94
C THR A 66 -11.98 -2.61 1.95
N LEU A 67 -12.16 -1.43 2.54
CA LEU A 67 -11.38 -0.90 3.64
C LEU A 67 -12.33 -0.46 4.74
N HIS A 68 -12.06 -0.92 5.96
CA HIS A 68 -12.94 -0.71 7.09
C HIS A 68 -12.57 0.51 7.92
N CYS A 69 -13.58 1.25 8.34
CA CYS A 69 -13.49 2.30 9.34
C CYS A 69 -14.08 1.86 10.69
N ALA A 70 -13.91 2.69 11.72
CA ALA A 70 -14.51 2.52 13.04
C ALA A 70 -14.88 3.86 13.65
N GLY A 71 -15.97 3.85 14.44
CA GLY A 71 -16.39 5.01 15.22
C GLY A 71 -17.26 6.04 14.49
N GLU A 72 -17.50 5.84 13.19
CA GLU A 72 -18.33 6.74 12.38
C GLU A 72 -19.57 6.02 11.82
N PRO A 73 -20.65 6.73 11.49
CA PRO A 73 -21.82 6.15 10.87
C PRO A 73 -21.48 5.42 9.57
N GLY A 74 -22.00 4.20 9.41
CA GLY A 74 -21.73 3.36 8.24
C GLY A 74 -20.46 2.52 8.29
N CYS A 75 -19.62 2.66 9.31
CA CYS A 75 -18.49 1.78 9.56
C CYS A 75 -18.96 0.38 10.00
N LEU A 76 -18.35 -0.66 9.44
CA LEU A 76 -18.69 -2.06 9.71
C LEU A 76 -17.80 -2.71 10.77
N ALA A 77 -16.71 -2.07 11.16
CA ALA A 77 -15.71 -2.64 12.05
C ALA A 77 -15.54 -1.85 13.35
N HIS A 78 -15.06 -2.52 14.39
CA HIS A 78 -14.70 -1.89 15.66
C HIS A 78 -13.32 -1.21 15.63
N LEU A 79 -12.46 -1.57 14.68
CA LEU A 79 -11.11 -1.01 14.49
C LEU A 79 -10.97 -0.53 13.05
N SER A 80 -10.46 0.68 12.87
CA SER A 80 -10.15 1.21 11.54
C SER A 80 -8.95 0.50 10.93
N ASP A 81 -9.01 0.23 9.63
CA ASP A 81 -7.88 -0.27 8.87
C ASP A 81 -6.76 0.76 8.81
N ARG A 82 -5.53 0.25 8.87
CA ARG A 82 -4.34 1.02 8.52
C ARG A 82 -3.71 0.39 7.29
N VAL A 83 -3.52 1.22 6.29
CA VAL A 83 -3.05 0.80 4.98
C VAL A 83 -1.68 1.40 4.68
N LEU A 84 -0.92 0.71 3.84
CA LEU A 84 0.34 1.19 3.29
C LEU A 84 0.16 1.63 1.85
N ALA A 85 0.58 2.85 1.53
CA ALA A 85 0.57 3.38 0.18
C ALA A 85 2.01 3.50 -0.36
N ASN A 86 2.22 2.98 -1.58
CA ASN A 86 3.46 3.11 -2.32
C ASN A 86 3.44 4.42 -3.11
N ARG A 87 4.25 5.39 -2.68
CA ARG A 87 4.36 6.72 -3.31
C ARG A 87 5.20 6.71 -4.57
N PHE A 88 6.11 5.74 -4.69
CA PHE A 88 7.14 5.71 -5.71
C PHE A 88 6.64 5.13 -7.05
N ILE A 89 5.59 4.29 -7.00
CA ILE A 89 5.12 3.54 -8.17
C ILE A 89 4.70 4.42 -9.35
N TYR A 90 4.14 5.60 -9.08
CA TYR A 90 3.64 6.50 -10.12
C TYR A 90 4.72 7.37 -10.78
N HIS A 91 5.98 7.24 -10.34
CA HIS A 91 7.13 7.76 -11.09
C HIS A 91 7.49 6.85 -12.27
N PHE A 92 7.19 5.54 -12.17
CA PHE A 92 7.55 4.55 -13.20
C PHE A 92 6.40 4.17 -14.12
N ARG A 93 5.16 4.37 -13.69
CA ARG A 93 4.00 4.03 -14.50
C ARG A 93 2.80 4.92 -14.22
N SER A 94 1.83 4.88 -15.12
CA SER A 94 0.54 5.53 -14.89
C SER A 94 -0.36 4.71 -13.96
N PRO A 95 -1.27 5.37 -13.23
CA PRO A 95 -2.33 4.72 -12.47
C PRO A 95 -3.20 3.84 -13.37
N ARG A 96 -3.69 2.72 -12.84
CA ARG A 96 -4.55 1.77 -13.57
C ARG A 96 -5.93 1.75 -12.94
N ARG A 97 -6.98 1.56 -13.76
CA ARG A 97 -8.35 1.41 -13.28
C ARG A 97 -8.46 0.28 -12.23
N GLY A 98 -9.26 0.52 -11.19
CA GLY A 98 -9.48 -0.40 -10.10
C GLY A 98 -8.47 -0.26 -8.95
N GLU A 99 -7.37 0.48 -9.11
CA GLU A 99 -6.42 0.72 -8.02
C GLU A 99 -7.03 1.62 -6.94
N ILE A 100 -6.75 1.29 -5.68
CA ILE A 100 -7.09 2.14 -4.54
C ILE A 100 -5.93 3.12 -4.36
N ILE A 101 -6.22 4.41 -4.39
CA ILE A 101 -5.22 5.46 -4.44
C ILE A 101 -5.45 6.48 -3.31
N VAL A 102 -4.36 6.88 -2.68
CA VAL A 102 -4.31 8.03 -1.76
C VAL A 102 -3.96 9.26 -2.59
N PHE A 103 -4.71 10.34 -2.39
CA PHE A 103 -4.48 11.62 -3.07
C PHE A 103 -4.86 12.81 -2.19
N ASN A 104 -4.30 13.99 -2.50
CA ASN A 104 -4.63 15.22 -1.80
C ASN A 104 -6.07 15.64 -2.09
N THR A 105 -6.79 16.07 -1.06
CA THR A 105 -8.17 16.52 -1.17
C THR A 105 -8.27 17.75 -2.11
N PRO A 106 -9.02 17.66 -3.22
CA PRO A 106 -9.26 18.81 -4.09
C PRO A 106 -9.98 19.94 -3.35
N LYS A 107 -9.71 21.20 -3.71
CA LYS A 107 -10.40 22.37 -3.11
C LYS A 107 -11.92 22.24 -3.18
N ALA A 108 -12.45 21.84 -4.33
CA ALA A 108 -13.89 21.63 -4.51
C ALA A 108 -14.47 20.53 -3.58
N ALA A 109 -13.65 19.57 -3.16
CA ALA A 109 -14.06 18.56 -2.18
C ALA A 109 -14.11 19.12 -0.75
N GLN A 110 -13.22 20.05 -0.42
CA GLN A 110 -13.26 20.76 0.86
C GLN A 110 -14.55 21.56 0.98
N GLU A 111 -14.92 22.30 -0.08
CA GLU A 111 -16.12 23.13 -0.12
C GLU A 111 -17.43 22.31 -0.09
N ARG A 112 -17.48 21.21 -0.84
CA ARG A 112 -18.71 20.41 -1.02
C ARG A 112 -18.93 19.33 0.01
N CYS A 113 -17.87 18.83 0.63
CA CYS A 113 -17.92 17.69 1.54
C CYS A 113 -17.33 17.98 2.93
N GLY A 114 -16.83 19.19 3.19
CA GLY A 114 -16.19 19.57 4.45
C GLY A 114 -14.92 18.75 4.77
N ALA A 115 -14.33 18.10 3.76
CA ALA A 115 -13.22 17.18 3.97
C ALA A 115 -11.88 17.89 3.73
N SER A 116 -10.87 17.55 4.53
CA SER A 116 -9.51 18.09 4.41
C SER A 116 -8.45 16.98 4.43
N GLY A 117 -7.22 17.32 4.06
CA GLY A 117 -6.08 16.39 4.12
C GLY A 117 -5.99 15.46 2.91
N THR A 118 -6.21 14.17 3.10
CA THR A 118 -6.07 13.16 2.05
C THR A 118 -7.29 12.26 1.94
N PHE A 119 -7.63 11.90 0.71
CA PHE A 119 -8.65 10.89 0.42
C PHE A 119 -8.03 9.56 0.01
N VAL A 120 -8.78 8.49 0.29
CA VAL A 120 -8.54 7.15 -0.25
C VAL A 120 -9.79 6.75 -1.03
N LYS A 121 -9.66 6.54 -2.33
CA LYS A 121 -10.75 6.16 -3.23
C LYS A 121 -10.26 5.17 -4.29
N ARG A 122 -11.19 4.57 -5.01
CA ARG A 122 -10.88 3.70 -6.15
C ARG A 122 -10.87 4.48 -7.45
N LEU A 123 -9.85 4.25 -8.26
CA LEU A 123 -9.73 4.82 -9.59
C LEU A 123 -10.72 4.16 -10.56
N ILE A 124 -11.64 4.95 -11.09
CA ILE A 124 -12.70 4.50 -11.99
C ILE A 124 -12.49 5.00 -13.42
N GLY A 125 -12.29 6.30 -13.60
CA GLY A 125 -12.10 6.90 -14.95
C GLY A 125 -10.65 7.29 -15.20
N LEU A 126 -10.13 6.95 -16.38
CA LEU A 126 -8.79 7.30 -16.85
C LEU A 126 -8.83 8.57 -17.71
N PRO A 127 -7.68 9.22 -17.97
CA PRO A 127 -7.60 10.40 -18.81
C PRO A 127 -8.24 10.19 -20.19
N GLY A 128 -9.08 11.14 -20.62
CA GLY A 128 -9.78 11.12 -21.91
C GLY A 128 -11.06 10.28 -21.95
N GLU A 129 -11.41 9.57 -20.89
CA GLU A 129 -12.61 8.74 -20.85
C GLU A 129 -13.86 9.53 -20.43
N THR A 130 -15.01 8.99 -20.80
CA THR A 130 -16.31 9.42 -20.30
C THR A 130 -16.82 8.38 -19.31
N VAL A 131 -17.04 8.83 -18.08
CA VAL A 131 -17.69 8.04 -17.01
C VAL A 131 -19.17 8.40 -17.04
N HIS A 132 -20.02 7.40 -17.21
CA HIS A 132 -21.47 7.55 -17.14
C HIS A 132 -22.01 6.63 -16.05
N GLU A 133 -22.82 7.16 -15.16
CA GLU A 133 -23.53 6.38 -14.13
C GLU A 133 -25.04 6.46 -14.41
N ARG A 134 -25.71 5.31 -14.37
CA ARG A 134 -27.16 5.19 -14.52
C ARG A 134 -27.70 4.24 -13.47
N ASN A 135 -28.52 4.76 -12.56
CA ASN A 135 -29.06 4.01 -11.43
C ASN A 135 -27.97 3.27 -10.65
N GLY A 136 -26.84 3.95 -10.34
CA GLY A 136 -25.71 3.39 -9.61
C GLY A 136 -24.87 2.35 -10.38
N ILE A 137 -25.12 2.15 -11.67
CA ILE A 137 -24.32 1.30 -12.55
C ILE A 137 -23.39 2.16 -13.39
N VAL A 138 -22.09 1.90 -13.31
CA VAL A 138 -21.07 2.67 -14.00
C VAL A 138 -20.76 2.09 -15.38
N PHE A 139 -20.63 2.99 -16.35
CA PHE A 139 -20.21 2.71 -17.72
C PHE A 139 -19.00 3.59 -18.07
N ILE A 140 -18.02 3.02 -18.75
CA ILE A 140 -16.85 3.73 -19.28
C ILE A 140 -16.92 3.70 -20.79
N ASN A 141 -16.99 4.87 -21.42
CA ASN A 141 -17.12 4.99 -22.87
C ASN A 141 -18.26 4.09 -23.43
N GLY A 142 -19.39 4.07 -22.72
CA GLY A 142 -20.57 3.27 -23.10
C GLY A 142 -20.54 1.79 -22.69
N LYS A 143 -19.40 1.25 -22.23
CA LYS A 143 -19.29 -0.15 -21.78
C LYS A 143 -19.49 -0.25 -20.27
N LYS A 144 -20.38 -1.16 -19.84
CA LYS A 144 -20.63 -1.43 -18.41
C LYS A 144 -19.35 -1.87 -17.72
N LEU A 145 -19.02 -1.22 -16.59
CA LEU A 145 -17.88 -1.59 -15.75
C LEU A 145 -18.27 -2.75 -14.84
N ASN A 146 -17.41 -3.77 -14.77
CA ASN A 146 -17.55 -4.84 -13.77
C ASN A 146 -16.98 -4.38 -12.42
N GLU A 147 -17.83 -4.33 -11.40
CA GLU A 147 -17.52 -3.76 -10.09
C GLU A 147 -17.83 -4.73 -8.94
N PRO A 148 -17.09 -5.85 -8.82
CA PRO A 148 -17.35 -6.86 -7.78
C PRO A 148 -17.09 -6.37 -6.36
N TYR A 149 -16.37 -5.26 -6.22
CA TYR A 149 -16.07 -4.58 -4.95
C TYR A 149 -17.26 -3.76 -4.41
N VAL A 150 -18.21 -3.38 -5.25
CA VAL A 150 -19.45 -2.70 -4.82
C VAL A 150 -20.47 -3.74 -4.42
N LYS A 151 -20.70 -3.90 -3.12
CA LYS A 151 -21.60 -4.93 -2.58
C LYS A 151 -23.07 -4.49 -2.67
N PRO A 152 -24.02 -5.44 -2.66
CA PRO A 152 -25.46 -5.14 -2.52
C PRO A 152 -25.71 -4.23 -1.32
N GLY A 153 -26.62 -3.26 -1.46
CA GLY A 153 -26.92 -2.26 -0.43
C GLY A 153 -25.90 -1.13 -0.30
N ARG A 154 -24.79 -1.15 -1.05
CA ARG A 154 -23.79 -0.08 -1.10
C ARG A 154 -23.87 0.75 -2.38
N ARG A 155 -24.72 0.38 -3.31
CA ARG A 155 -25.04 1.19 -4.51
C ARG A 155 -25.96 2.32 -4.13
N ASP A 156 -25.86 3.40 -4.87
CA ASP A 156 -26.86 4.47 -4.90
C ASP A 156 -27.76 4.33 -6.14
N HIS A 157 -28.57 5.36 -6.39
CA HIS A 157 -29.41 5.46 -7.59
C HIS A 157 -29.04 6.70 -8.43
N GLU A 158 -27.82 7.20 -8.26
CA GLU A 158 -27.37 8.40 -8.97
C GLU A 158 -27.28 8.13 -10.50
N THR A 159 -27.49 9.20 -11.24
CA THR A 159 -27.32 9.23 -12.70
C THR A 159 -26.55 10.48 -13.06
N GLY A 160 -25.50 10.33 -13.85
CA GLY A 160 -24.67 11.45 -14.26
C GLY A 160 -23.65 11.06 -15.33
N THR A 161 -23.05 12.07 -15.94
CA THR A 161 -22.01 11.88 -16.96
C THR A 161 -20.89 12.86 -16.70
N TRP A 162 -19.66 12.34 -16.66
CA TRP A 162 -18.45 13.12 -16.39
C TRP A 162 -17.40 12.79 -17.44
N ARG A 163 -16.83 13.82 -18.06
CA ARG A 163 -15.69 13.67 -18.97
C ARG A 163 -14.40 13.88 -18.18
N VAL A 164 -13.50 12.90 -18.23
CA VAL A 164 -12.21 12.95 -17.56
C VAL A 164 -11.20 13.65 -18.49
N GLY A 165 -10.69 14.79 -18.05
CA GLY A 165 -9.68 15.54 -18.81
C GLY A 165 -8.34 14.81 -18.94
N GLN A 166 -7.50 15.29 -19.87
CA GLN A 166 -6.13 14.78 -19.99
C GLN A 166 -5.34 15.05 -18.70
N GLY A 167 -4.58 14.04 -18.24
CA GLY A 167 -3.84 14.12 -16.99
C GLY A 167 -4.68 14.14 -15.72
N GLN A 168 -5.99 13.86 -15.84
CA GLN A 168 -6.91 13.77 -14.70
C GLN A 168 -7.44 12.35 -14.52
N TYR A 169 -7.94 12.07 -13.31
CA TYR A 169 -8.41 10.76 -12.90
C TYR A 169 -9.72 10.90 -12.12
N PHE A 170 -10.67 10.01 -12.39
CA PHE A 170 -11.99 10.01 -11.76
C PHE A 170 -12.07 8.92 -10.68
N PHE A 171 -12.38 9.31 -9.46
CA PHE A 171 -12.38 8.45 -8.30
C PHE A 171 -13.78 8.26 -7.74
N MET A 172 -14.09 7.03 -7.29
CA MET A 172 -15.31 6.72 -6.57
C MET A 172 -15.01 5.89 -5.32
N GLY A 173 -15.83 6.05 -4.28
CA GLY A 173 -15.82 5.15 -3.14
C GLY A 173 -16.46 3.81 -3.47
N ASP A 174 -16.08 2.74 -2.79
CA ASP A 174 -16.71 1.43 -2.95
C ASP A 174 -18.10 1.38 -2.28
N ASN A 175 -18.30 2.20 -1.24
CA ASN A 175 -19.60 2.48 -0.65
C ASN A 175 -20.23 3.69 -1.37
N ARG A 176 -20.85 3.44 -2.53
CA ARG A 176 -21.40 4.47 -3.43
C ARG A 176 -22.37 5.42 -2.75
N SER A 177 -23.26 4.86 -1.92
CA SER A 177 -24.29 5.63 -1.24
C SER A 177 -23.76 6.56 -0.13
N GLN A 178 -22.55 6.28 0.41
CA GLN A 178 -21.94 7.05 1.50
C GLN A 178 -20.59 7.63 1.11
N SER A 179 -20.36 7.86 -0.19
CA SER A 179 -19.10 8.41 -0.67
C SER A 179 -19.27 9.80 -1.25
N CYS A 180 -18.63 10.78 -0.63
CA CYS A 180 -18.34 12.03 -1.31
C CYS A 180 -17.08 11.82 -2.16
N ASP A 181 -17.22 11.85 -3.49
CA ASP A 181 -16.16 11.49 -4.45
C ASP A 181 -16.24 12.32 -5.74
N SER A 182 -15.55 11.91 -6.80
CA SER A 182 -15.45 12.67 -8.05
C SER A 182 -16.81 12.98 -8.71
N ARG A 183 -17.86 12.28 -8.36
CA ARG A 183 -19.23 12.63 -8.80
C ARG A 183 -19.67 14.00 -8.27
N ARG A 184 -19.16 14.39 -7.11
CA ARG A 184 -19.48 15.67 -6.46
C ARG A 184 -18.50 16.79 -6.81
N TRP A 185 -17.17 16.49 -6.90
CA TRP A 185 -16.16 17.54 -7.08
C TRP A 185 -15.40 17.46 -8.42
N GLY A 186 -15.64 16.43 -9.26
CA GLY A 186 -14.98 16.25 -10.55
C GLY A 186 -13.69 15.41 -10.49
N ALA A 187 -12.94 15.41 -11.58
CA ALA A 187 -11.72 14.65 -11.72
C ALA A 187 -10.54 15.30 -10.97
N VAL A 188 -9.58 14.47 -10.55
CA VAL A 188 -8.40 14.84 -9.76
C VAL A 188 -7.17 14.88 -10.68
N PRO A 189 -6.37 15.95 -10.67
CA PRO A 189 -5.13 16.02 -11.45
C PRO A 189 -4.08 15.00 -10.98
N ARG A 190 -3.25 14.51 -11.91
CA ARG A 190 -2.16 13.56 -11.61
C ARG A 190 -1.23 14.04 -10.51
N LYS A 191 -0.93 15.33 -10.44
CA LYS A 191 -0.03 15.94 -9.44
C LYS A 191 -0.49 15.76 -7.99
N ASP A 192 -1.80 15.57 -7.81
CA ASP A 192 -2.41 15.42 -6.47
C ASP A 192 -2.42 13.95 -6.00
N LEU A 193 -2.02 13.01 -6.87
CA LEU A 193 -1.91 11.60 -6.51
C LEU A 193 -0.68 11.37 -5.63
N ILE A 194 -0.88 10.75 -4.47
CA ILE A 194 0.19 10.46 -3.51
C ILE A 194 0.74 9.05 -3.74
N GLY A 195 -0.13 8.04 -3.83
CA GLY A 195 0.35 6.68 -4.00
C GLY A 195 -0.74 5.62 -4.02
N LYS A 196 -0.36 4.42 -4.48
CA LYS A 196 -1.22 3.25 -4.53
C LYS A 196 -1.26 2.55 -3.17
N VAL A 197 -2.44 2.28 -2.64
CA VAL A 197 -2.63 1.36 -1.51
C VAL A 197 -2.31 -0.06 -1.98
N PHE A 198 -1.36 -0.72 -1.29
CA PHE A 198 -0.94 -2.07 -1.67
C PHE A 198 -1.09 -3.09 -0.55
N ALA A 199 -1.23 -2.65 0.70
CA ALA A 199 -1.44 -3.54 1.83
C ALA A 199 -2.30 -2.90 2.91
N THR A 200 -3.12 -3.71 3.58
CA THR A 200 -3.67 -3.43 4.91
C THR A 200 -2.80 -4.17 5.92
N TYR A 201 -2.24 -3.46 6.91
CA TYR A 201 -1.33 -4.04 7.90
C TYR A 201 -1.90 -4.08 9.32
N TRP A 202 -3.02 -3.43 9.55
CA TRP A 202 -3.74 -3.40 10.82
C TRP A 202 -5.26 -3.33 10.57
N PRO A 203 -6.07 -4.01 11.37
CA PRO A 203 -5.75 -4.90 12.49
C PRO A 203 -5.19 -6.25 12.02
N PRO A 204 -4.54 -7.04 12.92
CA PRO A 204 -3.93 -8.32 12.54
C PRO A 204 -4.90 -9.31 11.87
N THR A 205 -6.19 -9.24 12.21
CA THR A 205 -7.25 -10.09 11.65
C THR A 205 -7.63 -9.75 10.21
N ARG A 206 -7.17 -8.61 9.67
CA ARG A 206 -7.49 -8.12 8.31
C ARG A 206 -6.25 -7.76 7.50
N ILE A 207 -5.09 -8.31 7.86
CA ILE A 207 -3.87 -8.15 7.04
C ILE A 207 -4.11 -8.70 5.65
N SER A 208 -3.93 -7.87 4.63
CA SER A 208 -4.14 -8.25 3.23
C SER A 208 -3.24 -7.47 2.29
N LEU A 209 -2.88 -8.11 1.18
CA LEU A 209 -2.17 -7.46 0.08
C LEU A 209 -3.17 -7.10 -1.02
N HIS A 210 -3.29 -5.82 -1.31
CA HIS A 210 -4.08 -5.31 -2.43
C HIS A 210 -3.22 -5.39 -3.69
N SER A 211 -3.35 -6.44 -4.46
CA SER A 211 -2.48 -6.91 -5.56
C SER A 211 -1.50 -5.88 -6.14
N ILE A 212 -0.21 -6.17 -5.97
CA ILE A 212 0.89 -5.43 -6.60
C ILE A 212 0.88 -5.71 -8.12
N PHE A 213 0.33 -6.86 -8.52
CA PHE A 213 0.21 -7.31 -9.91
C PHE A 213 -1.23 -7.74 -10.20
N PRO A 214 -1.96 -7.04 -11.10
CA PRO A 214 -3.22 -7.56 -11.62
C PRO A 214 -2.90 -8.76 -12.52
N GLY A 215 -3.29 -9.97 -12.09
CA GLY A 215 -3.18 -11.17 -12.92
C GLY A 215 -2.45 -12.38 -12.33
N LEU A 216 -1.82 -12.27 -11.15
CA LEU A 216 -1.36 -13.48 -10.47
C LEU A 216 -2.47 -14.01 -9.55
N PRO A 217 -2.89 -15.28 -9.73
CA PRO A 217 -3.78 -15.92 -8.78
C PRO A 217 -3.10 -16.00 -7.40
N TRP A 218 -3.89 -15.86 -6.36
CA TRP A 218 -3.48 -16.03 -4.97
C TRP A 218 -2.92 -17.43 -4.74
N PHE A 219 -1.63 -17.64 -4.96
CA PHE A 219 -0.94 -18.74 -4.31
C PHE A 219 -0.60 -18.29 -2.90
N GLY A 220 -1.38 -18.78 -1.95
CA GLY A 220 -1.09 -18.65 -0.54
C GLY A 220 0.32 -19.16 -0.26
N LEU A 221 1.21 -18.24 0.08
CA LEU A 221 2.49 -18.55 0.70
C LEU A 221 2.20 -19.06 2.13
N LEU A 222 1.77 -20.32 2.20
CA LEU A 222 1.89 -21.12 3.42
C LEU A 222 3.40 -21.31 3.64
N PHE A 223 3.96 -20.51 4.52
CA PHE A 223 5.23 -20.85 5.16
C PHE A 223 5.00 -22.10 6.02
N VAL A 224 5.12 -23.25 5.40
CA VAL A 224 5.29 -24.51 6.13
C VAL A 224 6.70 -24.48 6.71
N VAL A 225 6.79 -24.06 7.96
CA VAL A 225 8.00 -24.28 8.74
C VAL A 225 8.07 -25.78 9.01
N PRO A 226 9.07 -26.50 8.48
CA PRO A 226 9.20 -27.92 8.80
C PRO A 226 9.63 -28.05 10.26
N LEU A 227 8.71 -28.45 11.12
CA LEU A 227 9.02 -28.91 12.46
C LEU A 227 9.93 -30.14 12.34
N ARG A 228 11.24 -29.93 12.48
CA ARG A 228 12.24 -31.01 12.62
C ARG A 228 11.85 -31.88 13.82
N ARG A 229 11.18 -33.00 13.58
CA ARG A 229 11.01 -34.09 14.55
C ARG A 229 12.39 -34.53 15.00
N ARG A 230 12.78 -34.23 16.22
CA ARG A 230 13.89 -34.86 16.92
C ARG A 230 13.58 -36.36 17.06
N ARG A 231 14.25 -37.22 16.30
CA ARG A 231 14.30 -38.66 16.55
C ARG A 231 15.02 -38.85 17.89
N ARG A 232 14.33 -39.37 18.88
CA ARG A 232 14.95 -39.95 20.07
C ARG A 232 15.65 -41.21 19.62
N LEU A 233 16.94 -41.28 19.76
CA LEU A 233 17.72 -42.50 19.71
C LEU A 233 17.46 -43.23 21.04
N ASN A 234 16.75 -44.37 20.96
CA ASN A 234 16.77 -45.36 22.01
C ASN A 234 18.06 -46.15 21.90
N LEU A 235 18.92 -46.00 22.88
CA LEU A 235 20.02 -46.96 23.15
C LEU A 235 19.47 -48.09 24.00
N ARG A 236 19.58 -49.29 23.47
CA ARG A 236 19.77 -50.55 24.22
C ARG A 236 21.10 -51.13 23.83
#